data_760612ba43cf0742f43cfc3f4c016439
#
_entry.id   760612ba43cf0742f43cfc3f4c016439
#
_cell.length_a   1.000
_cell.length_b   1.000
_cell.length_c   1.000
_cell.angle_alpha   90.00
_cell.angle_beta   90.00
_cell.angle_gamma   90.00
#
_symmetry.space_group_name_H-M   'P 1'
#
loop_
_entity.id
_entity.type
_entity.pdbx_description
1 polymer ?
#
loop_
_entity_poly.entity_id
_entity_poly.type
_entity_poly.pdbx_seq_one_letter_code
_entity_poly.pdbx_strand_id
1 'polypeptide(L)'
;MGKLQVLPAQVANMIAAGEVVQRPASVVKELVENAVDAGADKISVVVTDSGRTLIQVIDNGCGMSPSDAVLCFERHATSKIASPEDLERILTYGFRGEALASIAAVADVTLKTRRPQDETATQVTVGDFGQIKSATVAAPVGSNFAIRNLFYNTPARRKFLKSDNVEFRHIVEEFTRVAIPHPEIAFSLTHNGRDVFVLSKAKSLKFRILDLLGSNVVGDIVDVVAETSVVRVSGFVGKPDTARKTLGNQYFFVGGRYFRSPYLHKAVMKAYEEMIPDGATPSYFIFLDIDPESMDVNIHPTKTEIKFEDDNVIFQVLYACVKETLGRNSFGASIDFDTAGTVELPQLGRSFEEYRSSGIQAPAAQLDPNYDPFNFGSMSEGPAPAQAAPMPANSGFSTPHQSYGALFPEQRSPSRAMVVHGRFILVPASSGLMAVHVRRARERILYEKALKALSAEGGHVSQTALFPVQVQVGARERLLFDDNARTLAQLGFDFTPVGADSIMVGGVPEGYSCEPGKVQQMVSDLVLVLSDPGSSLPDIMRQNLAEKFATLGATGADTLTDPVEAQRIVDALFACDNAEVTPGGRRIVTIVSVEELEKRF
;
A
#
# COMPACT_ATOMS: atom_id res chain seq x y z
N MET A 1 -28.83 -32.53 -42.21
CA MET A 1 -28.57 -31.10 -42.19
C MET A 1 -27.44 -30.81 -41.21
N GLY A 2 -26.38 -30.12 -41.65
CA GLY A 2 -25.27 -29.77 -40.79
C GLY A 2 -25.71 -28.83 -39.66
N LYS A 3 -25.20 -29.05 -38.43
CA LYS A 3 -25.51 -28.21 -37.25
C LYS A 3 -24.66 -26.92 -37.17
N LEU A 4 -23.66 -26.80 -38.04
CA LEU A 4 -22.75 -25.63 -38.06
C LEU A 4 -23.37 -24.52 -38.92
N GLN A 5 -23.43 -23.30 -38.35
CA GLN A 5 -23.87 -22.08 -39.02
C GLN A 5 -22.89 -20.95 -38.76
N VAL A 6 -22.68 -20.08 -39.72
CA VAL A 6 -21.91 -18.82 -39.53
C VAL A 6 -22.75 -17.87 -38.70
N LEU A 7 -22.20 -17.39 -37.62
CA LEU A 7 -22.87 -16.42 -36.74
C LEU A 7 -23.09 -15.08 -37.49
N PRO A 8 -24.23 -14.41 -37.26
CA PRO A 8 -24.42 -13.02 -37.70
C PRO A 8 -23.26 -12.14 -37.19
N ALA A 9 -22.79 -11.23 -38.03
CA ALA A 9 -21.65 -10.37 -37.69
C ALA A 9 -21.82 -9.64 -36.34
N GLN A 10 -23.04 -9.21 -36.01
CA GLN A 10 -23.36 -8.58 -34.73
C GLN A 10 -23.09 -9.50 -33.53
N VAL A 11 -23.52 -10.77 -33.60
CA VAL A 11 -23.31 -11.73 -32.53
C VAL A 11 -21.81 -12.06 -32.39
N ALA A 12 -21.12 -12.26 -33.51
CA ALA A 12 -19.68 -12.46 -33.55
C ALA A 12 -18.92 -11.26 -32.92
N ASN A 13 -19.37 -10.02 -33.22
CA ASN A 13 -18.81 -8.81 -32.64
C ASN A 13 -19.03 -8.71 -31.12
N MET A 14 -20.22 -9.08 -30.63
CA MET A 14 -20.51 -9.11 -29.19
C MET A 14 -19.71 -10.18 -28.43
N ILE A 15 -19.43 -11.33 -29.02
CA ILE A 15 -18.59 -12.38 -28.45
C ILE A 15 -17.15 -11.88 -28.33
N ALA A 16 -16.57 -11.38 -29.43
CA ALA A 16 -15.20 -10.88 -29.43
C ALA A 16 -15.02 -9.63 -28.57
N ALA A 17 -16.04 -8.75 -28.50
CA ALA A 17 -16.04 -7.64 -27.54
C ALA A 17 -15.90 -8.12 -26.09
N GLY A 18 -16.29 -9.36 -25.78
CA GLY A 18 -16.14 -9.95 -24.46
C GLY A 18 -14.71 -10.26 -24.06
N GLU A 19 -13.85 -10.47 -25.02
CA GLU A 19 -12.44 -10.77 -24.79
C GLU A 19 -11.64 -9.47 -24.57
N VAL A 20 -12.05 -8.38 -25.24
CA VAL A 20 -11.36 -7.08 -25.19
C VAL A 20 -11.94 -6.17 -24.11
N VAL A 21 -13.27 -6.03 -24.03
CA VAL A 21 -13.98 -5.13 -23.12
C VAL A 21 -14.67 -5.92 -22.02
N GLN A 22 -13.95 -6.19 -20.96
CA GLN A 22 -14.49 -6.92 -19.79
C GLN A 22 -15.13 -6.00 -18.75
N ARG A 23 -14.64 -4.75 -18.64
CA ARG A 23 -15.08 -3.76 -17.64
C ARG A 23 -14.82 -2.32 -18.11
N PRO A 24 -15.35 -1.30 -17.41
CA PRO A 24 -15.11 0.12 -17.74
C PRO A 24 -13.63 0.49 -17.83
N ALA A 25 -12.79 -0.04 -16.94
CA ALA A 25 -11.34 0.19 -16.95
C ALA A 25 -10.66 -0.25 -18.25
N SER A 26 -11.16 -1.33 -18.91
CA SER A 26 -10.62 -1.77 -20.21
C SER A 26 -10.88 -0.73 -21.30
N VAL A 27 -12.05 -0.06 -21.28
CA VAL A 27 -12.38 1.02 -22.23
C VAL A 27 -11.46 2.22 -22.01
N VAL A 28 -11.28 2.65 -20.75
CA VAL A 28 -10.38 3.75 -20.41
C VAL A 28 -8.95 3.44 -20.88
N LYS A 29 -8.44 2.24 -20.59
CA LYS A 29 -7.11 1.79 -21.02
C LYS A 29 -6.94 1.93 -22.53
N GLU A 30 -7.80 1.29 -23.33
CA GLU A 30 -7.66 1.28 -24.80
C GLU A 30 -7.77 2.70 -25.40
N LEU A 31 -8.67 3.56 -24.88
CA LEU A 31 -8.83 4.92 -25.39
C LEU A 31 -7.65 5.84 -24.99
N VAL A 32 -7.11 5.71 -23.77
CA VAL A 32 -5.95 6.50 -23.34
C VAL A 32 -4.70 6.05 -24.06
N GLU A 33 -4.48 4.74 -24.25
CA GLU A 33 -3.38 4.19 -25.06
C GLU A 33 -3.45 4.68 -26.52
N ASN A 34 -4.64 4.74 -27.12
CA ASN A 34 -4.83 5.30 -28.45
C ASN A 34 -4.53 6.80 -28.52
N ALA A 35 -4.84 7.56 -27.48
CA ALA A 35 -4.53 8.98 -27.41
C ALA A 35 -3.00 9.21 -27.30
N VAL A 36 -2.28 8.36 -26.56
CA VAL A 36 -0.80 8.37 -26.52
C VAL A 36 -0.22 8.03 -27.89
N ASP A 37 -0.70 6.96 -28.54
CA ASP A 37 -0.28 6.57 -29.89
C ASP A 37 -0.56 7.67 -30.96
N ALA A 38 -1.61 8.50 -30.73
CA ALA A 38 -1.92 9.66 -31.59
C ALA A 38 -0.99 10.86 -31.35
N GLY A 39 0.01 10.74 -30.49
CA GLY A 39 0.95 11.81 -30.15
C GLY A 39 0.33 12.96 -29.36
N ALA A 40 -0.69 12.70 -28.57
CA ALA A 40 -1.30 13.71 -27.71
C ALA A 40 -0.31 14.17 -26.62
N ASP A 41 -0.29 15.47 -26.35
CA ASP A 41 0.47 16.04 -25.24
C ASP A 41 -0.43 16.45 -24.05
N LYS A 42 -1.76 16.31 -24.24
CA LYS A 42 -2.78 16.52 -23.22
C LYS A 42 -3.91 15.53 -23.41
N ILE A 43 -4.23 14.76 -22.36
CA ILE A 43 -5.28 13.75 -22.34
C ILE A 43 -6.17 13.99 -21.11
N SER A 44 -7.48 14.14 -21.35
CA SER A 44 -8.48 14.33 -20.28
C SER A 44 -9.48 13.19 -20.30
N VAL A 45 -9.67 12.55 -19.14
CA VAL A 45 -10.60 11.44 -18.94
C VAL A 45 -11.71 11.90 -18.00
N VAL A 46 -12.95 11.81 -18.44
CA VAL A 46 -14.15 12.13 -17.64
C VAL A 46 -14.98 10.87 -17.48
N VAL A 47 -15.29 10.51 -16.24
CA VAL A 47 -16.03 9.30 -15.89
C VAL A 47 -17.25 9.66 -15.05
N THR A 48 -18.42 9.10 -15.39
CA THR A 48 -19.64 9.22 -14.59
C THR A 48 -20.16 7.83 -14.23
N ASP A 49 -20.60 7.65 -12.97
CA ASP A 49 -21.09 6.38 -12.43
C ASP A 49 -20.10 5.24 -12.67
N SER A 50 -18.82 5.51 -12.38
CA SER A 50 -17.73 4.55 -12.53
C SER A 50 -17.63 3.92 -13.94
N GLY A 51 -18.02 4.69 -14.95
CA GLY A 51 -17.98 4.33 -16.36
C GLY A 51 -19.20 3.56 -16.87
N ARG A 52 -20.25 3.42 -16.09
CA ARG A 52 -21.51 2.80 -16.54
C ARG A 52 -22.32 3.75 -17.41
N THR A 53 -22.38 5.03 -17.01
CA THR A 53 -23.15 6.06 -17.71
C THR A 53 -22.31 6.77 -18.77
N LEU A 54 -21.08 7.18 -18.43
CA LEU A 54 -20.19 7.88 -19.35
C LEU A 54 -18.72 7.54 -19.06
N ILE A 55 -17.99 7.25 -20.14
CA ILE A 55 -16.53 7.32 -20.22
C ILE A 55 -16.22 8.26 -21.38
N GLN A 56 -15.54 9.36 -21.12
CA GLN A 56 -15.15 10.30 -22.16
C GLN A 56 -13.63 10.52 -22.10
N VAL A 57 -12.96 10.34 -23.25
CA VAL A 57 -11.53 10.60 -23.39
C VAL A 57 -11.35 11.66 -24.45
N ILE A 58 -10.66 12.74 -24.09
CA ILE A 58 -10.39 13.91 -24.95
C ILE A 58 -8.90 14.05 -25.06
N ASP A 59 -8.38 14.03 -26.27
CA ASP A 59 -6.98 14.24 -26.61
C ASP A 59 -6.79 15.39 -27.61
N ASN A 60 -5.59 15.92 -27.68
CA ASN A 60 -5.16 16.90 -28.67
C ASN A 60 -4.13 16.31 -29.64
N GLY A 61 -4.21 15.02 -29.92
CA GLY A 61 -3.33 14.32 -30.86
C GLY A 61 -3.59 14.68 -32.34
N CYS A 62 -3.08 13.85 -33.24
CA CYS A 62 -3.15 14.10 -34.69
C CYS A 62 -4.56 14.12 -35.27
N GLY A 63 -5.57 13.60 -34.56
CA GLY A 63 -6.94 13.46 -35.07
C GLY A 63 -7.06 12.47 -36.24
N MET A 64 -8.26 12.41 -36.84
CA MET A 64 -8.58 11.50 -37.94
C MET A 64 -9.19 12.25 -39.12
N SER A 65 -8.98 11.74 -40.37
CA SER A 65 -9.72 12.20 -41.54
C SER A 65 -11.21 11.80 -41.43
N PRO A 66 -12.11 12.44 -42.20
CA PRO A 66 -13.54 12.04 -42.20
C PRO A 66 -13.74 10.56 -42.58
N SER A 67 -12.94 10.01 -43.50
CA SER A 67 -12.96 8.60 -43.89
C SER A 67 -12.46 7.69 -42.75
N ASP A 68 -11.33 8.03 -42.13
CA ASP A 68 -10.75 7.24 -41.05
C ASP A 68 -11.61 7.24 -39.80
N ALA A 69 -12.29 8.37 -39.52
CA ALA A 69 -13.22 8.48 -38.41
C ALA A 69 -14.41 7.52 -38.50
N VAL A 70 -14.84 7.14 -39.71
CA VAL A 70 -15.86 6.12 -39.96
C VAL A 70 -15.21 4.73 -39.91
N LEU A 71 -14.09 4.56 -40.59
CA LEU A 71 -13.40 3.29 -40.75
C LEU A 71 -12.85 2.72 -39.43
N CYS A 72 -12.49 3.57 -38.47
CA CYS A 72 -11.92 3.14 -37.19
C CYS A 72 -12.86 2.24 -36.34
N PHE A 73 -14.15 2.17 -36.66
CA PHE A 73 -15.12 1.27 -36.02
C PHE A 73 -15.28 -0.07 -36.76
N GLU A 74 -14.63 -0.23 -37.92
CA GLU A 74 -14.56 -1.52 -38.61
C GLU A 74 -13.50 -2.42 -37.97
N ARG A 75 -13.73 -3.72 -38.01
CA ARG A 75 -12.77 -4.71 -37.51
C ARG A 75 -11.54 -4.76 -38.40
N HIS A 76 -10.39 -4.95 -37.75
CA HIS A 76 -9.09 -5.03 -38.39
C HIS A 76 -8.69 -3.74 -39.12
N ALA A 77 -9.39 -2.62 -38.87
CA ALA A 77 -8.99 -1.31 -39.34
C ALA A 77 -7.94 -0.72 -38.40
N THR A 78 -6.71 -0.58 -38.89
CA THR A 78 -5.58 -0.04 -38.14
C THR A 78 -4.66 0.75 -39.08
N SER A 79 -4.06 1.81 -38.54
CA SER A 79 -3.02 2.59 -39.18
C SER A 79 -1.61 2.22 -38.69
N LYS A 80 -1.48 1.24 -37.78
CA LYS A 80 -0.27 1.00 -36.98
C LYS A 80 0.55 -0.18 -37.48
N ILE A 81 -0.05 -1.08 -38.24
CA ILE A 81 0.63 -2.22 -38.90
C ILE A 81 0.09 -2.35 -40.33
N ALA A 82 0.94 -2.67 -41.26
CA ALA A 82 0.59 -2.88 -42.65
C ALA A 82 1.20 -4.17 -43.23
N SER A 83 2.26 -4.70 -42.61
CA SER A 83 2.98 -5.87 -43.05
C SER A 83 3.18 -6.90 -41.93
N PRO A 84 3.49 -8.18 -42.26
CA PRO A 84 3.84 -9.18 -41.24
C PRO A 84 5.06 -8.80 -40.40
N GLU A 85 6.04 -8.10 -40.99
CA GLU A 85 7.26 -7.65 -40.31
C GLU A 85 6.96 -6.62 -39.22
N ASP A 86 5.90 -5.81 -39.38
CA ASP A 86 5.45 -4.86 -38.35
C ASP A 86 4.97 -5.57 -37.09
N LEU A 87 4.53 -6.84 -37.19
CA LEU A 87 4.11 -7.64 -36.03
C LEU A 87 5.30 -8.07 -35.16
N GLU A 88 6.49 -8.17 -35.73
CA GLU A 88 7.71 -8.50 -34.97
C GLU A 88 8.30 -7.26 -34.26
N ARG A 89 7.91 -6.04 -34.71
CA ARG A 89 8.43 -4.76 -34.19
C ARG A 89 7.33 -3.84 -33.66
N ILE A 90 6.46 -4.35 -32.81
CA ILE A 90 5.33 -3.57 -32.27
C ILE A 90 5.84 -2.53 -31.28
N LEU A 91 5.89 -1.26 -31.70
CA LEU A 91 6.25 -0.10 -30.86
C LEU A 91 5.03 0.64 -30.30
N THR A 92 3.84 0.47 -30.90
CA THR A 92 2.60 1.15 -30.49
C THR A 92 1.80 0.34 -29.48
N TYR A 93 1.02 0.99 -28.63
CA TYR A 93 0.13 0.32 -27.66
C TYR A 93 -0.96 -0.51 -28.37
N GLY A 94 -1.62 0.05 -29.37
CA GLY A 94 -2.63 -0.63 -30.19
C GLY A 94 -2.03 -1.11 -31.52
N PHE A 95 -2.50 -2.26 -32.04
CA PHE A 95 -2.11 -2.75 -33.37
C PHE A 95 -3.20 -3.60 -34.06
N ARG A 96 -4.10 -4.25 -33.31
CA ARG A 96 -5.07 -5.23 -33.84
C ARG A 96 -6.26 -4.60 -34.61
N GLY A 97 -6.56 -3.32 -34.40
CA GLY A 97 -7.73 -2.67 -35.00
C GLY A 97 -9.08 -3.23 -34.52
N GLU A 98 -9.17 -3.68 -33.27
CA GLU A 98 -10.38 -4.36 -32.74
C GLU A 98 -11.01 -3.62 -31.56
N ALA A 99 -10.26 -2.74 -30.86
CA ALA A 99 -10.71 -2.12 -29.61
C ALA A 99 -11.94 -1.23 -29.83
N LEU A 100 -11.92 -0.31 -30.81
CA LEU A 100 -13.04 0.60 -31.07
C LEU A 100 -14.28 -0.13 -31.60
N ALA A 101 -14.10 -1.12 -32.48
CA ALA A 101 -15.18 -1.97 -32.95
C ALA A 101 -15.81 -2.78 -31.79
N SER A 102 -15.00 -3.28 -30.87
CA SER A 102 -15.46 -4.02 -29.67
C SER A 102 -16.22 -3.11 -28.69
N ILE A 103 -15.74 -1.88 -28.46
CA ILE A 103 -16.43 -0.87 -27.63
C ILE A 103 -17.78 -0.51 -28.25
N ALA A 104 -17.82 -0.23 -29.56
CA ALA A 104 -19.04 0.12 -30.28
C ALA A 104 -20.08 -1.02 -30.32
N ALA A 105 -19.65 -2.27 -30.21
CA ALA A 105 -20.56 -3.42 -30.13
C ALA A 105 -21.32 -3.52 -28.79
N VAL A 106 -20.85 -2.87 -27.72
CA VAL A 106 -21.42 -3.01 -26.36
C VAL A 106 -21.78 -1.67 -25.69
N ALA A 107 -21.63 -0.55 -26.39
CA ALA A 107 -21.91 0.80 -25.86
C ALA A 107 -22.36 1.74 -26.99
N ASP A 108 -22.99 2.86 -26.61
CA ASP A 108 -23.25 3.98 -27.51
C ASP A 108 -21.98 4.83 -27.64
N VAL A 109 -21.46 5.00 -28.86
CA VAL A 109 -20.22 5.71 -29.10
C VAL A 109 -20.47 6.99 -29.89
N THR A 110 -19.90 8.09 -29.42
CA THR A 110 -19.80 9.35 -30.17
C THR A 110 -18.33 9.76 -30.25
N LEU A 111 -17.81 9.86 -31.46
CA LEU A 111 -16.48 10.39 -31.76
C LEU A 111 -16.62 11.78 -32.38
N LYS A 112 -15.84 12.74 -31.91
CA LYS A 112 -15.58 14.01 -32.61
C LYS A 112 -14.10 14.12 -32.84
N THR A 113 -13.66 14.31 -34.08
CA THR A 113 -12.23 14.35 -34.40
C THR A 113 -11.94 15.35 -35.50
N ARG A 114 -10.75 15.94 -35.46
CA ARG A 114 -10.26 16.90 -36.45
C ARG A 114 -8.74 16.84 -36.53
N ARG A 115 -8.21 16.80 -37.75
CA ARG A 115 -6.75 16.94 -38.01
C ARG A 115 -6.37 18.43 -38.04
N PRO A 116 -5.09 18.79 -37.83
CA PRO A 116 -4.64 20.19 -37.88
C PRO A 116 -4.92 20.89 -39.23
N GLN A 117 -4.90 20.14 -40.34
CA GLN A 117 -5.12 20.67 -41.70
C GLN A 117 -6.60 20.79 -42.08
N ASP A 118 -7.51 20.26 -41.30
CA ASP A 118 -8.95 20.30 -41.61
C ASP A 118 -9.59 21.54 -40.98
N GLU A 119 -10.45 22.23 -41.73
CA GLU A 119 -11.17 23.42 -41.25
C GLU A 119 -12.30 23.03 -40.29
N THR A 120 -12.95 21.90 -40.53
CA THR A 120 -14.07 21.39 -39.76
C THR A 120 -13.79 20.01 -39.19
N ALA A 121 -14.47 19.72 -38.06
CA ALA A 121 -14.40 18.41 -37.43
C ALA A 121 -15.46 17.46 -37.97
N THR A 122 -15.21 16.18 -37.88
CA THR A 122 -16.16 15.12 -38.17
C THR A 122 -16.68 14.53 -36.85
N GLN A 123 -18.01 14.48 -36.71
CA GLN A 123 -18.66 13.71 -35.67
C GLN A 123 -19.16 12.40 -36.25
N VAL A 124 -18.81 11.30 -35.61
CA VAL A 124 -19.33 9.97 -35.93
C VAL A 124 -20.09 9.46 -34.71
N THR A 125 -21.32 8.97 -34.93
CA THR A 125 -22.13 8.35 -33.89
C THR A 125 -22.44 6.92 -34.30
N VAL A 126 -22.07 5.97 -33.46
CA VAL A 126 -22.40 4.57 -33.61
C VAL A 126 -23.49 4.24 -32.61
N GLY A 127 -24.69 3.99 -33.10
CA GLY A 127 -25.86 3.67 -32.29
C GLY A 127 -26.27 2.21 -32.37
N ASP A 128 -27.51 1.93 -32.03
CA ASP A 128 -28.09 0.60 -32.05
C ASP A 128 -27.86 -0.13 -33.39
N PHE A 129 -27.51 -1.40 -33.28
CA PHE A 129 -27.25 -2.30 -34.42
C PHE A 129 -26.05 -1.90 -35.31
N GLY A 130 -25.11 -1.10 -34.80
CA GLY A 130 -23.91 -0.71 -35.55
C GLY A 130 -24.16 0.32 -36.64
N GLN A 131 -25.29 1.04 -36.60
CA GLN A 131 -25.55 2.13 -37.55
C GLN A 131 -24.58 3.29 -37.32
N ILE A 132 -23.79 3.60 -38.34
CA ILE A 132 -22.83 4.71 -38.31
C ILE A 132 -23.49 5.92 -39.00
N LYS A 133 -23.52 7.06 -38.28
CA LYS A 133 -23.93 8.37 -38.81
C LYS A 133 -22.76 9.32 -38.68
N SER A 134 -22.45 10.04 -39.75
CA SER A 134 -21.44 11.08 -39.77
C SER A 134 -22.04 12.44 -40.01
N ALA A 135 -21.52 13.48 -39.37
CA ALA A 135 -21.91 14.88 -39.55
C ALA A 135 -20.69 15.79 -39.39
N THR A 136 -20.71 16.92 -40.08
CA THR A 136 -19.71 17.97 -39.92
C THR A 136 -20.05 18.83 -38.72
N VAL A 137 -19.08 19.06 -37.82
CA VAL A 137 -19.26 19.84 -36.58
C VAL A 137 -18.04 20.73 -36.33
N ALA A 138 -18.17 21.66 -35.38
CA ALA A 138 -17.03 22.39 -34.86
C ALA A 138 -16.43 21.64 -33.65
N ALA A 139 -15.13 21.35 -33.68
CA ALA A 139 -14.39 20.81 -32.56
C ALA A 139 -12.89 21.20 -32.64
N PRO A 140 -12.15 21.22 -31.53
CA PRO A 140 -10.71 21.43 -31.55
C PRO A 140 -9.97 20.30 -32.28
N VAL A 141 -8.69 20.50 -32.57
CA VAL A 141 -7.79 19.46 -33.09
C VAL A 141 -7.63 18.34 -32.08
N GLY A 142 -7.55 17.09 -32.55
CA GLY A 142 -7.47 15.88 -31.72
C GLY A 142 -8.75 15.05 -31.82
N SER A 143 -8.97 14.21 -30.82
CA SER A 143 -10.14 13.33 -30.79
C SER A 143 -10.86 13.40 -29.43
N ASN A 144 -12.18 13.23 -29.48
CA ASN A 144 -13.03 13.18 -28.30
C ASN A 144 -13.98 11.99 -28.46
N PHE A 145 -13.70 10.94 -27.72
CA PHE A 145 -14.51 9.73 -27.63
C PHE A 145 -15.43 9.83 -26.42
N ALA A 146 -16.75 9.75 -26.61
CA ALA A 146 -17.74 9.66 -25.56
C ALA A 146 -18.47 8.30 -25.66
N ILE A 147 -18.22 7.44 -24.71
CA ILE A 147 -18.79 6.10 -24.59
C ILE A 147 -19.89 6.17 -23.53
N ARG A 148 -21.12 5.87 -23.93
CA ARG A 148 -22.30 5.93 -23.05
C ARG A 148 -22.95 4.58 -22.89
N ASN A 149 -23.62 4.38 -21.76
CA ASN A 149 -24.46 3.21 -21.50
C ASN A 149 -23.74 1.89 -21.69
N LEU A 150 -22.51 1.76 -21.18
CA LEU A 150 -21.70 0.57 -21.34
C LEU A 150 -22.47 -0.70 -20.91
N PHE A 151 -22.47 -1.72 -21.78
CA PHE A 151 -23.18 -2.99 -21.61
C PHE A 151 -24.72 -2.88 -21.62
N TYR A 152 -25.30 -1.85 -22.26
CA TYR A 152 -26.75 -1.69 -22.35
C TYR A 152 -27.43 -2.89 -23.03
N ASN A 153 -26.78 -3.47 -24.04
CA ASN A 153 -27.25 -4.61 -24.83
C ASN A 153 -26.76 -5.97 -24.32
N THR A 154 -26.00 -6.01 -23.22
CA THR A 154 -25.46 -7.23 -22.60
C THR A 154 -25.77 -7.26 -21.09
N PRO A 155 -27.05 -7.53 -20.69
CA PRO A 155 -27.51 -7.43 -19.31
C PRO A 155 -26.75 -8.35 -18.34
N ALA A 156 -26.31 -9.53 -18.81
CA ALA A 156 -25.52 -10.45 -18.01
C ALA A 156 -24.19 -9.80 -17.59
N ARG A 157 -23.43 -9.19 -18.53
CA ARG A 157 -22.19 -8.48 -18.21
C ARG A 157 -22.40 -7.32 -17.27
N ARG A 158 -23.48 -6.54 -17.48
CA ARG A 158 -23.82 -5.41 -16.59
C ARG A 158 -24.05 -5.87 -15.14
N LYS A 159 -24.63 -7.06 -14.94
CA LYS A 159 -24.81 -7.67 -13.61
C LYS A 159 -23.52 -8.17 -12.98
N PHE A 160 -22.51 -8.53 -13.77
CA PHE A 160 -21.20 -8.96 -13.28
C PHE A 160 -20.28 -7.81 -12.88
N LEU A 161 -20.60 -6.56 -13.20
CA LEU A 161 -19.86 -5.40 -12.71
C LEU A 161 -19.97 -5.34 -11.19
N LYS A 162 -18.83 -5.11 -10.56
CA LYS A 162 -18.73 -4.94 -9.10
C LYS A 162 -19.36 -3.60 -8.67
N SER A 163 -19.23 -3.25 -7.39
CA SER A 163 -19.68 -1.94 -6.89
C SER A 163 -18.95 -0.80 -7.61
N ASP A 164 -19.58 0.38 -7.65
CA ASP A 164 -19.07 1.55 -8.37
C ASP A 164 -17.64 1.91 -7.90
N ASN A 165 -17.39 1.83 -6.61
CA ASN A 165 -16.08 2.11 -6.03
C ASN A 165 -15.00 1.12 -6.52
N VAL A 166 -15.34 -0.16 -6.65
CA VAL A 166 -14.39 -1.18 -7.15
C VAL A 166 -14.11 -0.97 -8.64
N GLU A 167 -15.14 -0.67 -9.44
CA GLU A 167 -14.93 -0.41 -10.88
C GLU A 167 -14.14 0.89 -11.08
N PHE A 168 -14.40 1.94 -10.30
CA PHE A 168 -13.65 3.17 -10.38
C PHE A 168 -12.18 2.98 -9.96
N ARG A 169 -11.91 2.17 -8.93
CA ARG A 169 -10.52 1.81 -8.54
C ARG A 169 -9.76 1.14 -9.69
N HIS A 170 -10.40 0.24 -10.43
CA HIS A 170 -9.78 -0.34 -11.62
C HIS A 170 -9.51 0.70 -12.71
N ILE A 171 -10.40 1.69 -12.89
CA ILE A 171 -10.15 2.81 -13.83
C ILE A 171 -8.92 3.61 -13.40
N VAL A 172 -8.83 3.98 -12.13
CA VAL A 172 -7.68 4.69 -11.57
C VAL A 172 -6.39 3.87 -11.75
N GLU A 173 -6.44 2.56 -11.55
CA GLU A 173 -5.28 1.67 -11.71
C GLU A 173 -4.79 1.64 -13.17
N GLU A 174 -5.68 1.45 -14.16
CA GLU A 174 -5.30 1.47 -15.58
C GLU A 174 -4.83 2.86 -16.03
N PHE A 175 -5.49 3.93 -15.59
CA PHE A 175 -5.04 5.30 -15.83
C PHE A 175 -3.63 5.55 -15.29
N THR A 176 -3.35 5.11 -14.06
CA THR A 176 -2.02 5.25 -13.43
C THR A 176 -0.95 4.49 -14.22
N ARG A 177 -1.25 3.26 -14.68
CA ARG A 177 -0.35 2.43 -15.49
C ARG A 177 0.08 3.10 -16.79
N VAL A 178 -0.85 3.83 -17.43
CA VAL A 178 -0.52 4.57 -18.66
C VAL A 178 0.14 5.91 -18.36
N ALA A 179 -0.22 6.60 -17.27
CA ALA A 179 0.31 7.91 -16.95
C ALA A 179 1.75 7.90 -16.40
N ILE A 180 2.17 6.83 -15.70
CA ILE A 180 3.53 6.71 -15.14
C ILE A 180 4.62 6.83 -16.23
N PRO A 181 4.61 6.04 -17.31
CA PRO A 181 5.69 6.06 -18.31
C PRO A 181 5.73 7.32 -19.18
N HIS A 182 4.74 8.22 -19.06
CA HIS A 182 4.61 9.42 -19.90
C HIS A 182 4.64 10.72 -19.08
N PRO A 183 5.79 11.10 -18.50
CA PRO A 183 5.93 12.36 -17.77
C PRO A 183 5.75 13.60 -18.68
N GLU A 184 5.99 13.46 -19.99
CA GLU A 184 5.86 14.51 -21.00
C GLU A 184 4.41 14.88 -21.35
N ILE A 185 3.43 14.03 -21.01
CA ILE A 185 2.02 14.24 -21.32
C ILE A 185 1.31 14.80 -20.09
N ALA A 186 0.46 15.80 -20.27
CA ALA A 186 -0.44 16.28 -19.24
C ALA A 186 -1.71 15.41 -19.19
N PHE A 187 -2.06 14.90 -18.02
CA PHE A 187 -3.24 14.05 -17.84
C PHE A 187 -4.23 14.65 -16.83
N SER A 188 -5.52 14.42 -17.05
CA SER A 188 -6.54 14.68 -16.04
C SER A 188 -7.55 13.55 -15.98
N LEU A 189 -8.00 13.23 -14.78
CA LEU A 189 -9.08 12.28 -14.51
C LEU A 189 -10.12 12.93 -13.62
N THR A 190 -11.35 13.07 -14.12
CA THR A 190 -12.49 13.64 -13.41
C THR A 190 -13.55 12.54 -13.21
N HIS A 191 -14.06 12.37 -11.98
CA HIS A 191 -15.11 11.42 -11.64
C HIS A 191 -16.31 12.13 -11.01
N ASN A 192 -17.50 11.98 -11.60
CA ASN A 192 -18.73 12.59 -11.13
C ASN A 192 -18.60 14.11 -10.89
N GLY A 193 -17.89 14.81 -11.79
CA GLY A 193 -17.65 16.25 -11.73
C GLY A 193 -16.59 16.70 -10.71
N ARG A 194 -15.85 15.77 -10.08
CA ARG A 194 -14.73 16.07 -9.19
C ARG A 194 -13.43 15.63 -9.82
N ASP A 195 -12.41 16.48 -9.74
CA ASP A 195 -11.09 16.13 -10.21
C ASP A 195 -10.42 15.17 -9.23
N VAL A 196 -9.98 14.02 -9.77
CA VAL A 196 -9.23 12.98 -9.05
C VAL A 196 -7.74 13.15 -9.28
N PHE A 197 -7.35 13.39 -10.54
CA PHE A 197 -5.99 13.73 -10.92
C PHE A 197 -5.97 14.95 -11.84
N VAL A 198 -5.03 15.85 -11.58
CA VAL A 198 -4.65 16.95 -12.48
C VAL A 198 -3.13 16.96 -12.57
N LEU A 199 -2.61 16.24 -13.57
CA LEU A 199 -1.18 16.00 -13.78
C LEU A 199 -0.65 16.92 -14.88
N SER A 200 0.16 17.88 -14.52
CA SER A 200 0.90 18.69 -15.49
C SER A 200 2.04 17.86 -16.13
N LYS A 201 2.63 18.36 -17.22
CA LYS A 201 3.87 17.80 -17.77
C LYS A 201 4.93 17.80 -16.67
N ALA A 202 5.46 16.64 -16.32
CA ALA A 202 6.44 16.50 -15.27
C ALA A 202 7.87 16.63 -15.79
N LYS A 203 8.77 17.20 -14.99
CA LYS A 203 10.18 17.38 -15.38
C LYS A 203 10.94 16.06 -15.44
N SER A 204 10.50 15.05 -14.73
CA SER A 204 11.09 13.71 -14.71
C SER A 204 10.07 12.66 -14.28
N LEU A 205 10.40 11.40 -14.51
CA LEU A 205 9.63 10.24 -14.09
C LEU A 205 9.37 10.25 -12.55
N LYS A 206 10.37 10.65 -11.76
CA LYS A 206 10.25 10.75 -10.30
C LYS A 206 9.16 11.75 -9.87
N PHE A 207 9.06 12.90 -10.54
CA PHE A 207 7.99 13.87 -10.30
C PHE A 207 6.63 13.33 -10.75
N ARG A 208 6.55 12.58 -11.84
CA ARG A 208 5.31 11.92 -12.28
C ARG A 208 4.81 10.90 -11.25
N ILE A 209 5.72 10.09 -10.69
CA ILE A 209 5.39 9.14 -9.62
C ILE A 209 4.92 9.89 -8.36
N LEU A 210 5.57 11.03 -8.03
CA LEU A 210 5.16 11.90 -6.93
C LEU A 210 3.73 12.40 -7.09
N ASP A 211 3.40 12.93 -8.26
CA ASP A 211 2.08 13.50 -8.57
C ASP A 211 0.97 12.42 -8.52
N LEU A 212 1.29 11.18 -8.88
CA LEU A 212 0.32 10.07 -8.92
C LEU A 212 0.15 9.36 -7.57
N LEU A 213 1.24 9.14 -6.83
CA LEU A 213 1.27 8.25 -5.67
C LEU A 213 1.61 8.97 -4.35
N GLY A 214 1.91 10.26 -4.41
CA GLY A 214 2.18 11.08 -3.25
C GLY A 214 3.63 11.06 -2.77
N SER A 215 3.96 11.98 -1.84
CA SER A 215 5.32 12.21 -1.34
C SER A 215 5.88 11.04 -0.53
N ASN A 216 5.02 10.26 0.12
CA ASN A 216 5.42 9.13 0.94
C ASN A 216 6.13 8.03 0.14
N VAL A 217 5.78 7.86 -1.14
CA VAL A 217 6.42 6.86 -2.02
C VAL A 217 7.76 7.37 -2.54
N VAL A 218 7.84 8.66 -2.90
CA VAL A 218 9.01 9.24 -3.58
C VAL A 218 10.20 9.45 -2.64
N GLY A 219 9.97 9.76 -1.36
CA GLY A 219 11.03 9.85 -0.34
C GLY A 219 11.74 8.52 -0.06
N ASP A 220 11.07 7.43 -0.41
CA ASP A 220 11.46 6.07 -0.06
C ASP A 220 11.97 5.25 -1.24
N ILE A 221 12.15 5.86 -2.43
CA ILE A 221 12.65 5.17 -3.62
C ILE A 221 14.06 5.63 -4.02
N VAL A 222 14.83 4.68 -4.55
CA VAL A 222 16.22 4.83 -4.98
C VAL A 222 16.31 4.51 -6.46
N ASP A 223 17.17 5.26 -7.19
CA ASP A 223 17.39 5.09 -8.62
C ASP A 223 18.08 3.76 -8.92
N VAL A 224 17.57 3.03 -9.90
CA VAL A 224 18.14 1.79 -10.44
C VAL A 224 18.50 2.01 -11.90
N VAL A 225 19.76 1.76 -12.25
CA VAL A 225 20.25 1.86 -13.64
C VAL A 225 21.25 0.75 -13.91
N ALA A 226 21.02 -0.03 -14.95
CA ALA A 226 21.98 -0.97 -15.50
C ALA A 226 21.87 -1.00 -17.02
N GLU A 227 23.00 -1.12 -17.71
CA GLU A 227 23.06 -1.21 -19.17
C GLU A 227 23.89 -2.42 -19.57
N THR A 228 23.29 -3.30 -20.34
CA THR A 228 23.92 -4.50 -20.89
C THR A 228 23.63 -4.59 -22.38
N SER A 229 24.23 -5.54 -23.08
CA SER A 229 23.96 -5.78 -24.51
C SER A 229 22.56 -6.35 -24.79
N VAL A 230 21.88 -6.91 -23.79
CA VAL A 230 20.57 -7.58 -23.94
C VAL A 230 19.44 -6.70 -23.44
N VAL A 231 19.64 -5.99 -22.33
CA VAL A 231 18.61 -5.17 -21.69
C VAL A 231 19.23 -3.96 -21.01
N ARG A 232 18.57 -2.81 -21.14
CA ARG A 232 18.79 -1.64 -20.32
C ARG A 232 17.69 -1.56 -19.28
N VAL A 233 18.09 -1.56 -18.01
CA VAL A 233 17.20 -1.45 -16.84
C VAL A 233 17.31 -0.03 -16.32
N SER A 234 16.18 0.63 -16.09
CA SER A 234 16.12 1.95 -15.44
C SER A 234 14.89 2.04 -14.55
N GLY A 235 14.87 2.99 -13.63
CA GLY A 235 13.71 3.22 -12.78
C GLY A 235 14.06 3.37 -11.31
N PHE A 236 13.17 2.86 -10.44
CA PHE A 236 13.25 3.08 -9.00
C PHE A 236 12.87 1.82 -8.22
N VAL A 237 13.51 1.62 -7.08
CA VAL A 237 13.15 0.59 -6.09
C VAL A 237 13.01 1.21 -4.71
N GLY A 238 12.09 0.70 -3.89
CA GLY A 238 11.83 1.19 -2.54
C GLY A 238 12.94 0.79 -1.56
N LYS A 239 13.16 1.60 -0.53
CA LYS A 239 14.02 1.22 0.58
C LYS A 239 13.47 -0.02 1.32
N PRO A 240 14.31 -0.90 1.86
CA PRO A 240 13.86 -2.11 2.57
C PRO A 240 12.92 -1.85 3.74
N ASP A 241 13.15 -0.77 4.51
CA ASP A 241 12.34 -0.36 5.66
C ASP A 241 10.91 0.05 5.29
N THR A 242 10.67 0.40 4.02
CA THR A 242 9.36 0.80 3.50
C THR A 242 8.58 -0.35 2.86
N ALA A 243 9.13 -1.58 2.87
CA ALA A 243 8.47 -2.75 2.35
C ALA A 243 7.18 -3.07 3.11
N ARG A 244 6.11 -3.39 2.39
CA ARG A 244 4.75 -3.58 2.94
C ARG A 244 4.25 -5.00 2.68
N LYS A 245 3.39 -5.52 3.56
CA LYS A 245 2.75 -6.84 3.37
C LYS A 245 1.71 -6.86 2.25
N THR A 246 1.29 -5.70 1.74
CA THR A 246 0.32 -5.59 0.66
C THR A 246 0.98 -5.24 -0.66
N LEU A 247 0.55 -5.89 -1.74
CA LEU A 247 0.90 -5.52 -3.10
C LEU A 247 0.26 -4.17 -3.44
N GLY A 248 1.02 -3.22 -4.00
CA GLY A 248 0.48 -1.90 -4.33
C GLY A 248 1.24 -1.19 -5.43
N ASN A 249 2.53 -1.04 -5.28
CA ASN A 249 3.36 -0.22 -6.16
C ASN A 249 4.43 -1.06 -6.84
N GLN A 250 4.02 -2.13 -7.52
CA GLN A 250 4.88 -3.03 -8.28
C GLN A 250 4.62 -2.86 -9.77
N TYR A 251 5.49 -2.11 -10.46
CA TYR A 251 5.31 -1.78 -11.88
C TYR A 251 6.53 -2.18 -12.68
N PHE A 252 6.29 -2.99 -13.73
CA PHE A 252 7.24 -3.23 -14.80
C PHE A 252 6.74 -2.58 -16.08
N PHE A 253 7.64 -1.96 -16.82
CA PHE A 253 7.35 -1.35 -18.10
C PHE A 253 8.37 -1.81 -19.16
N VAL A 254 7.90 -2.02 -20.39
CA VAL A 254 8.74 -2.21 -21.59
C VAL A 254 8.14 -1.43 -22.74
N GLY A 255 8.93 -0.62 -23.42
CA GLY A 255 8.43 0.28 -24.45
C GLY A 255 7.28 1.19 -23.97
N GLY A 256 7.32 1.65 -22.72
CA GLY A 256 6.24 2.42 -22.07
C GLY A 256 5.05 1.58 -21.61
N ARG A 257 4.92 0.33 -22.03
CA ARG A 257 3.78 -0.55 -21.73
C ARG A 257 3.96 -1.25 -20.39
N TYR A 258 2.94 -1.17 -19.53
CA TYR A 258 2.87 -1.96 -18.29
C TYR A 258 2.69 -3.45 -18.57
N PHE A 259 3.47 -4.28 -17.87
CA PHE A 259 3.30 -5.73 -17.91
C PHE A 259 3.50 -6.36 -16.53
N ARG A 260 3.05 -7.61 -16.40
CA ARG A 260 3.23 -8.44 -15.20
C ARG A 260 4.13 -9.62 -15.53
N SER A 261 5.13 -9.83 -14.69
CA SER A 261 5.97 -11.01 -14.76
C SER A 261 6.22 -11.54 -13.35
N PRO A 262 5.55 -12.64 -12.94
CA PRO A 262 5.85 -13.30 -11.67
C PRO A 262 7.32 -13.76 -11.58
N TYR A 263 7.93 -14.05 -12.73
CA TYR A 263 9.32 -14.46 -12.81
C TYR A 263 10.27 -13.30 -12.48
N LEU A 264 10.10 -12.15 -13.12
CA LEU A 264 10.91 -10.96 -12.82
C LEU A 264 10.62 -10.39 -11.42
N HIS A 265 9.38 -10.51 -10.94
CA HIS A 265 9.06 -10.18 -9.55
C HIS A 265 9.91 -10.99 -8.56
N LYS A 266 10.13 -12.30 -8.82
CA LYS A 266 11.04 -13.12 -8.00
C LYS A 266 12.49 -12.62 -8.03
N ALA A 267 12.96 -12.06 -9.15
CA ALA A 267 14.30 -11.48 -9.22
C ALA A 267 14.44 -10.29 -8.25
N VAL A 268 13.45 -9.39 -8.26
CA VAL A 268 13.41 -8.26 -7.32
C VAL A 268 13.33 -8.77 -5.88
N MET A 269 12.39 -9.67 -5.56
CA MET A 269 12.22 -10.21 -4.21
C MET A 269 13.50 -10.89 -3.69
N LYS A 270 14.20 -11.63 -4.56
CA LYS A 270 15.48 -12.27 -4.21
C LYS A 270 16.57 -11.24 -3.89
N ALA A 271 16.57 -10.08 -4.53
CA ALA A 271 17.53 -9.01 -4.22
C ALA A 271 17.28 -8.38 -2.84
N TYR A 272 16.03 -8.42 -2.35
CA TYR A 272 15.64 -7.95 -1.01
C TYR A 272 15.70 -9.05 0.07
N GLU A 273 16.03 -10.30 -0.30
CA GLU A 273 16.17 -11.41 0.65
C GLU A 273 17.09 -10.98 1.81
N GLU A 274 16.72 -11.29 3.06
CA GLU A 274 17.39 -10.88 4.30
C GLU A 274 17.26 -9.39 4.69
N MET A 275 16.73 -8.51 3.81
CA MET A 275 16.58 -7.08 4.08
C MET A 275 15.15 -6.69 4.50
N ILE A 276 14.15 -7.49 4.14
CA ILE A 276 12.74 -7.21 4.41
C ILE A 276 12.09 -8.33 5.23
N PRO A 277 11.08 -8.03 6.06
CA PRO A 277 10.35 -9.05 6.81
C PRO A 277 9.63 -10.06 5.90
N ASP A 278 9.47 -11.28 6.36
CA ASP A 278 8.73 -12.33 5.66
C ASP A 278 7.33 -11.87 5.24
N GLY A 279 6.99 -12.09 3.99
CA GLY A 279 5.71 -11.70 3.40
C GLY A 279 5.56 -10.20 3.08
N ALA A 280 6.59 -9.39 3.30
CA ALA A 280 6.63 -8.01 2.83
C ALA A 280 7.11 -7.94 1.37
N THR A 281 6.64 -6.92 0.65
CA THR A 281 7.01 -6.66 -0.75
C THR A 281 7.43 -5.20 -0.91
N PRO A 282 8.57 -4.92 -1.56
CA PRO A 282 9.02 -3.57 -1.83
C PRO A 282 8.20 -2.92 -2.95
N SER A 283 8.13 -1.59 -2.96
CA SER A 283 7.66 -0.83 -4.12
C SER A 283 8.74 -0.80 -5.20
N TYR A 284 8.36 -0.90 -6.47
CA TYR A 284 9.29 -0.71 -7.57
C TYR A 284 8.61 -0.21 -8.84
N PHE A 285 9.37 0.57 -9.63
CA PHE A 285 8.98 1.15 -10.92
C PHE A 285 10.13 0.89 -11.88
N ILE A 286 10.12 -0.26 -12.55
CA ILE A 286 11.23 -0.75 -13.35
C ILE A 286 10.87 -0.68 -14.83
N PHE A 287 11.71 -0.03 -15.59
CA PHE A 287 11.61 0.13 -17.05
C PHE A 287 12.68 -0.72 -17.71
N LEU A 288 12.24 -1.57 -18.60
CA LEU A 288 13.11 -2.40 -19.43
C LEU A 288 13.09 -1.85 -20.85
N ASP A 289 14.26 -1.56 -21.39
CA ASP A 289 14.46 -1.22 -22.78
C ASP A 289 15.18 -2.40 -23.44
N ILE A 290 14.46 -3.08 -24.32
CA ILE A 290 14.85 -4.35 -24.96
C ILE A 290 14.54 -4.24 -26.44
N ASP A 291 15.35 -4.87 -27.28
CA ASP A 291 15.08 -4.93 -28.71
C ASP A 291 13.69 -5.55 -28.96
N PRO A 292 12.79 -4.86 -29.69
CA PRO A 292 11.47 -5.37 -30.00
C PRO A 292 11.46 -6.77 -30.64
N GLU A 293 12.50 -7.12 -31.41
CA GLU A 293 12.62 -8.45 -32.02
C GLU A 293 12.89 -9.57 -31.01
N SER A 294 13.40 -9.24 -29.82
CA SER A 294 13.68 -10.20 -28.73
C SER A 294 12.52 -10.40 -27.78
N MET A 295 11.33 -9.86 -28.09
CA MET A 295 10.16 -9.98 -27.22
C MET A 295 8.86 -10.24 -27.98
N ASP A 296 7.98 -11.08 -27.43
CA ASP A 296 6.62 -11.27 -27.94
C ASP A 296 5.61 -10.64 -26.98
N VAL A 297 4.92 -9.59 -27.44
CA VAL A 297 3.86 -8.85 -26.72
C VAL A 297 2.48 -9.40 -27.07
N ASN A 298 2.35 -10.19 -28.13
CA ASN A 298 1.08 -10.65 -28.67
C ASN A 298 0.60 -11.99 -28.07
N ILE A 299 0.89 -12.26 -26.82
CA ILE A 299 0.53 -13.52 -26.14
C ILE A 299 -0.91 -13.51 -25.62
N HIS A 300 -1.34 -12.40 -25.02
CA HIS A 300 -2.66 -12.27 -24.38
C HIS A 300 -3.45 -11.09 -24.95
N PRO A 301 -4.80 -11.16 -25.06
CA PRO A 301 -5.61 -10.03 -25.53
C PRO A 301 -5.42 -8.74 -24.74
N THR A 302 -5.20 -8.83 -23.43
CA THR A 302 -4.96 -7.67 -22.55
C THR A 302 -3.54 -7.11 -22.65
N LYS A 303 -2.63 -7.80 -23.35
CA LYS A 303 -1.21 -7.40 -23.55
C LYS A 303 -0.45 -7.14 -22.24
N THR A 304 -0.88 -7.76 -21.14
CA THR A 304 -0.24 -7.61 -19.83
C THR A 304 0.83 -8.66 -19.54
N GLU A 305 0.97 -9.66 -20.39
CA GLU A 305 2.01 -10.69 -20.32
C GLU A 305 2.92 -10.56 -21.55
N ILE A 306 4.21 -10.58 -21.31
CA ILE A 306 5.24 -10.48 -22.34
C ILE A 306 6.19 -11.64 -22.16
N LYS A 307 6.60 -12.27 -23.27
CA LYS A 307 7.62 -13.32 -23.28
C LYS A 307 8.88 -12.74 -23.90
N PHE A 308 9.99 -12.95 -23.23
CA PHE A 308 11.29 -12.55 -23.72
C PHE A 308 12.06 -13.76 -24.24
N GLU A 309 12.93 -13.55 -25.22
CA GLU A 309 13.77 -14.61 -25.76
C GLU A 309 14.72 -15.13 -24.67
N ASP A 310 15.35 -14.23 -23.92
CA ASP A 310 16.33 -14.52 -22.88
C ASP A 310 15.85 -14.15 -21.47
N ASP A 311 14.71 -14.70 -21.03
CA ASP A 311 14.13 -14.45 -19.68
C ASP A 311 15.15 -14.62 -18.55
N ASN A 312 16.07 -15.61 -18.66
CA ASN A 312 17.07 -15.88 -17.62
C ASN A 312 18.12 -14.77 -17.53
N VAL A 313 18.56 -14.22 -18.68
CA VAL A 313 19.55 -13.13 -18.70
C VAL A 313 18.94 -11.89 -18.08
N ILE A 314 17.70 -11.54 -18.45
CA ILE A 314 16.97 -10.40 -17.90
C ILE A 314 16.79 -10.56 -16.38
N PHE A 315 16.45 -11.77 -15.91
CA PHE A 315 16.36 -12.07 -14.48
C PHE A 315 17.67 -11.80 -13.74
N GLN A 316 18.81 -12.29 -14.26
CA GLN A 316 20.12 -12.12 -13.62
C GLN A 316 20.56 -10.65 -13.60
N VAL A 317 20.36 -9.94 -14.71
CA VAL A 317 20.68 -8.50 -14.81
C VAL A 317 19.84 -7.70 -13.81
N LEU A 318 18.53 -7.95 -13.75
CA LEU A 318 17.63 -7.28 -12.85
C LEU A 318 17.98 -7.57 -11.38
N TYR A 319 18.23 -8.84 -11.04
CA TYR A 319 18.65 -9.23 -9.70
C TYR A 319 19.95 -8.54 -9.29
N ALA A 320 20.98 -8.57 -10.15
CA ALA A 320 22.27 -7.96 -9.86
C ALA A 320 22.18 -6.45 -9.69
N CYS A 321 21.44 -5.79 -10.59
CA CYS A 321 21.23 -4.34 -10.57
C CYS A 321 20.52 -3.87 -9.30
N VAL A 322 19.42 -4.52 -8.93
CA VAL A 322 18.68 -4.18 -7.71
C VAL A 322 19.54 -4.45 -6.48
N LYS A 323 20.23 -5.60 -6.41
CA LYS A 323 21.12 -5.95 -5.28
C LYS A 323 22.27 -4.95 -5.13
N GLU A 324 22.89 -4.54 -6.24
CA GLU A 324 23.95 -3.53 -6.25
C GLU A 324 23.44 -2.18 -5.76
N THR A 325 22.26 -1.76 -6.24
CA THR A 325 21.63 -0.51 -5.80
C THR A 325 21.36 -0.49 -4.30
N LEU A 326 20.83 -1.59 -3.76
CA LEU A 326 20.58 -1.73 -2.33
C LEU A 326 21.89 -1.73 -1.52
N GLY A 327 22.94 -2.40 -2.02
CA GLY A 327 24.25 -2.43 -1.38
C GLY A 327 24.96 -1.06 -1.35
N ARG A 328 24.88 -0.30 -2.46
CA ARG A 328 25.49 1.04 -2.53
C ARG A 328 24.84 2.05 -1.58
N ASN A 329 23.54 1.92 -1.33
CA ASN A 329 22.80 2.87 -0.51
C ASN A 329 22.79 2.50 0.98
N SER A 330 23.53 1.45 1.42
CA SER A 330 23.75 1.05 2.83
C SER A 330 22.55 1.33 3.74
N PHE A 331 21.43 0.61 3.56
CA PHE A 331 20.26 0.75 4.46
C PHE A 331 20.44 0.02 5.81
N GLY A 332 21.66 -0.44 6.13
CA GLY A 332 22.02 -0.85 7.47
C GLY A 332 22.03 0.35 8.40
N ALA A 333 21.59 0.18 9.65
CA ALA A 333 21.78 1.19 10.66
C ALA A 333 23.23 1.68 10.58
N SER A 334 23.44 2.93 10.21
CA SER A 334 24.70 3.61 10.45
C SER A 334 24.92 3.42 11.94
N ILE A 335 25.91 2.61 12.32
CA ILE A 335 26.44 2.66 13.66
C ILE A 335 27.09 4.04 13.70
N ASP A 336 26.32 5.06 14.04
CA ASP A 336 26.86 6.29 14.53
C ASP A 336 27.61 5.87 15.79
N PHE A 337 28.90 5.71 15.63
CA PHE A 337 29.82 5.82 16.75
C PHE A 337 29.67 7.27 17.20
N ASP A 338 28.70 7.47 18.08
CA ASP A 338 28.47 8.74 18.75
C ASP A 338 29.82 9.11 19.37
N THR A 339 30.46 10.14 18.82
CA THR A 339 31.76 10.63 19.22
C THR A 339 31.74 11.28 20.63
N ALA A 340 30.62 11.14 21.36
CA ALA A 340 30.48 11.51 22.77
C ALA A 340 31.30 10.63 23.74
N GLY A 341 32.33 10.01 23.29
CA GLY A 341 33.24 9.16 24.05
C GLY A 341 34.58 8.91 23.34
N THR A 342 34.93 9.71 22.35
CA THR A 342 36.27 9.62 21.76
C THR A 342 37.31 9.93 22.85
N VAL A 343 37.88 8.85 23.37
CA VAL A 343 39.20 8.92 24.00
C VAL A 343 40.12 9.49 22.93
N GLU A 344 40.59 10.74 23.14
CA GLU A 344 41.59 11.34 22.28
C GLU A 344 42.78 10.37 22.22
N LEU A 345 42.93 9.68 21.09
CA LEU A 345 44.13 8.92 20.82
C LEU A 345 45.30 9.90 20.79
N PRO A 346 46.36 9.73 21.61
CA PRO A 346 47.52 10.59 21.60
C PRO A 346 48.09 10.59 20.18
N GLN A 347 48.29 11.77 19.61
CA GLN A 347 48.90 11.94 18.30
C GLN A 347 50.26 11.24 18.30
N LEU A 348 50.44 10.28 17.40
CA LEU A 348 51.72 9.63 17.13
C LEU A 348 52.73 10.68 16.68
N GLY A 349 53.57 11.18 17.60
CA GLY A 349 54.54 12.24 17.33
C GLY A 349 55.14 12.90 18.55
N ARG A 350 54.60 12.62 19.76
CA ARG A 350 55.24 13.10 21.00
C ARG A 350 56.22 12.04 21.52
N SER A 351 57.45 12.47 21.78
CA SER A 351 58.50 11.61 22.31
C SER A 351 58.13 11.11 23.72
N PHE A 352 58.52 9.87 24.05
CA PHE A 352 58.22 9.18 25.31
C PHE A 352 58.70 9.98 26.57
N GLU A 353 59.55 10.96 26.39
CA GLU A 353 60.07 11.85 27.46
C GLU A 353 59.06 12.93 27.89
N GLU A 354 58.18 13.38 27.01
CA GLU A 354 57.10 14.34 27.35
C GLU A 354 55.98 13.72 28.20
N TYR A 355 55.82 12.40 28.15
CA TYR A 355 54.82 11.71 28.97
C TYR A 355 55.25 11.55 30.44
N ARG A 356 56.55 11.54 30.72
CA ARG A 356 57.08 11.48 32.10
C ARG A 356 56.93 12.75 32.88
N SER A 357 56.81 13.88 32.23
CA SER A 357 56.67 15.21 32.86
C SER A 357 55.22 15.57 33.23
N SER A 358 54.23 14.80 32.78
CA SER A 358 52.81 15.08 33.02
C SER A 358 52.21 14.50 34.30
N GLY A 359 52.98 13.83 35.13
CA GLY A 359 52.58 13.41 36.48
C GLY A 359 51.49 12.31 36.57
N ILE A 360 51.16 11.66 35.49
CA ILE A 360 50.16 10.58 35.49
C ILE A 360 50.89 9.24 35.78
N GLN A 361 50.78 8.76 37.02
CA GLN A 361 51.20 7.43 37.36
C GLN A 361 50.22 6.40 36.80
N ALA A 362 50.68 5.54 35.90
CA ALA A 362 49.91 4.36 35.46
C ALA A 362 49.68 3.43 36.66
N PRO A 363 48.47 2.90 36.87
CA PRO A 363 48.24 1.89 37.89
C PRO A 363 49.11 0.65 37.58
N ALA A 364 49.90 0.20 38.59
CA ALA A 364 50.69 -1.00 38.47
C ALA A 364 49.76 -2.22 38.34
N ALA A 365 49.79 -2.87 37.21
CA ALA A 365 49.10 -4.14 37.04
C ALA A 365 49.81 -5.21 37.91
N GLN A 366 49.17 -5.61 39.00
CA GLN A 366 49.59 -6.80 39.72
C GLN A 366 49.19 -8.02 38.89
N LEU A 367 50.15 -8.60 38.17
CA LEU A 367 50.01 -9.88 37.51
C LEU A 367 50.11 -10.97 38.60
N ASP A 368 49.03 -11.69 38.82
CA ASP A 368 49.05 -12.90 39.65
C ASP A 368 49.83 -14.00 38.88
N PRO A 369 50.96 -14.47 39.40
CA PRO A 369 51.77 -15.46 38.71
C PRO A 369 51.10 -16.84 38.59
N ASN A 370 49.94 -17.07 39.23
CA ASN A 370 49.16 -18.31 39.16
C ASN A 370 47.86 -18.19 38.34
N TYR A 371 47.69 -17.13 37.56
CA TYR A 371 46.50 -16.99 36.69
C TYR A 371 46.60 -17.97 35.49
N ASP A 372 45.77 -19.02 35.54
CA ASP A 372 45.56 -19.93 34.42
C ASP A 372 44.24 -19.63 33.72
N PRO A 373 44.24 -19.10 32.50
CA PRO A 373 43.02 -18.74 31.77
C PRO A 373 42.17 -19.91 31.33
N PHE A 374 42.61 -21.14 31.53
CA PHE A 374 41.88 -22.36 31.12
C PHE A 374 41.31 -23.18 32.28
N ASN A 375 41.48 -22.73 33.55
CA ASN A 375 40.95 -23.45 34.72
C ASN A 375 39.72 -22.76 35.29
N PHE A 376 38.51 -23.21 34.92
CA PHE A 376 37.22 -22.70 35.37
C PHE A 376 36.67 -23.32 36.67
N GLY A 377 37.51 -23.96 37.48
CA GLY A 377 37.09 -24.70 38.66
C GLY A 377 37.74 -24.24 39.94
N SER A 378 37.20 -23.22 40.59
CA SER A 378 37.08 -23.00 42.05
C SER A 378 37.03 -21.52 42.40
N MET A 379 35.81 -20.99 42.53
CA MET A 379 35.61 -19.71 43.24
C MET A 379 35.66 -19.99 44.73
N SER A 380 36.73 -19.57 45.39
CA SER A 380 36.78 -19.49 46.84
C SER A 380 35.97 -18.30 47.37
N GLU A 381 35.18 -18.55 48.40
CA GLU A 381 34.36 -17.58 49.11
C GLU A 381 35.14 -16.34 49.55
N GLY A 382 34.65 -15.16 49.13
CA GLY A 382 35.12 -13.89 49.62
C GLY A 382 34.47 -13.54 50.99
N PRO A 383 35.08 -12.70 51.78
CA PRO A 383 34.61 -12.44 53.17
C PRO A 383 33.30 -11.66 53.18
N ALA A 384 32.42 -12.02 54.11
CA ALA A 384 31.08 -11.46 54.35
C ALA A 384 31.10 -9.94 54.62
N PRO A 385 30.14 -9.17 54.15
CA PRO A 385 30.02 -7.74 54.46
C PRO A 385 29.62 -7.52 55.90
N ALA A 386 30.29 -6.55 56.54
CA ALA A 386 30.03 -6.11 57.91
C ALA A 386 28.59 -5.59 58.10
N GLN A 387 27.98 -6.00 59.22
CA GLN A 387 26.67 -5.58 59.68
C GLN A 387 26.63 -4.07 59.92
N ALA A 388 25.71 -3.37 59.25
CA ALA A 388 25.36 -1.97 59.55
C ALA A 388 24.39 -1.91 60.76
N ALA A 389 24.73 -1.06 61.71
CA ALA A 389 23.94 -0.79 62.93
C ALA A 389 22.57 -0.16 62.61
N PRO A 390 21.55 -0.35 63.41
CA PRO A 390 20.23 0.19 63.20
C PRO A 390 20.15 1.68 63.56
N MET A 391 19.61 2.48 62.63
CA MET A 391 19.23 3.87 62.91
C MET A 391 17.83 3.95 63.53
N PRO A 392 17.56 4.87 64.46
CA PRO A 392 16.27 4.95 65.15
C PRO A 392 15.16 5.53 64.29
N ALA A 393 13.99 4.97 64.43
CA ALA A 393 12.74 5.45 63.87
C ALA A 393 12.41 6.86 64.42
N ASN A 394 12.19 7.81 63.51
CA ASN A 394 11.62 9.09 63.87
C ASN A 394 10.19 9.19 63.39
N SER A 395 9.33 9.43 64.37
CA SER A 395 7.88 9.52 64.31
C SER A 395 7.40 10.80 63.62
N GLY A 396 6.44 10.67 62.73
CA GLY A 396 5.28 11.57 62.66
C GLY A 396 5.47 12.96 62.07
N PHE A 397 4.85 13.13 60.90
CA PHE A 397 3.94 14.25 60.66
C PHE A 397 2.99 13.88 59.52
N SER A 398 1.77 13.51 59.90
CA SER A 398 0.63 13.40 58.96
C SER A 398 0.05 14.79 58.74
N THR A 399 0.15 15.30 57.52
CA THR A 399 -0.69 16.40 57.04
C THR A 399 -1.92 15.81 56.33
N PRO A 400 -3.14 16.18 56.72
CA PRO A 400 -4.33 15.68 56.04
C PRO A 400 -4.57 16.49 54.77
N HIS A 401 -4.39 15.86 53.60
CA HIS A 401 -5.00 16.36 52.38
C HIS A 401 -6.51 16.14 52.43
N GLN A 402 -7.23 17.21 52.69
CA GLN A 402 -8.68 17.23 52.51
C GLN A 402 -8.96 17.17 50.98
N SER A 403 -9.42 16.01 50.52
CA SER A 403 -10.01 15.79 49.23
C SER A 403 -11.46 16.27 49.26
N TYR A 404 -11.76 17.39 48.65
CA TYR A 404 -13.11 17.83 48.35
C TYR A 404 -13.62 17.07 47.14
N GLY A 405 -14.67 16.24 47.26
CA GLY A 405 -15.46 15.80 46.11
C GLY A 405 -15.75 14.31 45.94
N ALA A 406 -15.67 13.47 46.97
CA ALA A 406 -16.19 12.10 46.85
C ALA A 406 -17.40 11.91 47.78
N LEU A 407 -18.61 11.98 47.22
CA LEU A 407 -19.88 11.75 47.93
C LEU A 407 -20.22 10.26 48.11
N PHE A 408 -19.45 9.33 47.57
CA PHE A 408 -19.56 7.89 47.83
C PHE A 408 -18.16 7.27 47.95
N PRO A 409 -17.88 6.49 49.01
CA PRO A 409 -16.67 5.68 49.06
C PRO A 409 -16.80 4.54 48.04
N GLU A 410 -16.09 4.61 46.92
CA GLU A 410 -15.83 3.43 46.10
C GLU A 410 -15.13 2.39 46.99
N GLN A 411 -15.81 1.31 47.30
CA GLN A 411 -15.19 0.12 47.89
C GLN A 411 -14.24 -0.45 46.83
N ARG A 412 -12.99 -0.01 46.87
CA ARG A 412 -11.92 -0.62 46.08
C ARG A 412 -11.68 -2.02 46.61
N SER A 413 -12.23 -3.02 45.95
CA SER A 413 -11.81 -4.41 46.17
C SER A 413 -10.30 -4.48 45.96
N PRO A 414 -9.52 -5.09 46.85
CA PRO A 414 -8.07 -5.18 46.67
C PRO A 414 -7.77 -5.88 45.33
N SER A 415 -7.03 -5.22 44.47
CA SER A 415 -6.60 -5.80 43.18
C SER A 415 -5.81 -7.07 43.47
N ARG A 416 -6.32 -8.23 42.98
CA ARG A 416 -5.60 -9.52 43.04
C ARG A 416 -4.64 -9.69 41.88
N ALA A 417 -4.62 -8.78 40.90
CA ALA A 417 -3.80 -8.84 39.74
C ALA A 417 -2.39 -8.29 39.99
N MET A 418 -1.38 -9.05 39.65
CA MET A 418 0.02 -8.67 39.72
C MET A 418 0.59 -8.53 38.29
N VAL A 419 1.27 -7.43 37.98
CA VAL A 419 1.89 -7.19 36.68
C VAL A 419 3.33 -7.67 36.67
N VAL A 420 3.72 -8.46 35.67
CA VAL A 420 5.09 -8.98 35.51
C VAL A 420 5.66 -8.49 34.18
N HIS A 421 6.75 -7.73 34.25
CA HIS A 421 7.47 -7.14 33.12
C HIS A 421 6.58 -6.32 32.16
N GLY A 422 5.41 -5.82 32.63
CA GLY A 422 4.46 -5.09 31.78
C GLY A 422 3.81 -5.91 30.67
N ARG A 423 4.12 -7.22 30.60
CA ARG A 423 3.66 -8.13 29.53
C ARG A 423 2.67 -9.18 30.00
N PHE A 424 2.71 -9.54 31.26
CA PHE A 424 1.86 -10.58 31.85
C PHE A 424 1.15 -10.05 33.07
N ILE A 425 -0.09 -10.48 33.23
CA ILE A 425 -0.87 -10.28 34.45
C ILE A 425 -1.02 -11.65 35.11
N LEU A 426 -0.63 -11.76 36.37
CA LEU A 426 -0.79 -12.96 37.16
C LEU A 426 -1.93 -12.75 38.16
N VAL A 427 -2.87 -13.70 38.20
CA VAL A 427 -4.02 -13.68 39.08
C VAL A 427 -4.11 -15.03 39.77
N PRO A 428 -4.22 -15.09 41.13
CA PRO A 428 -4.48 -16.34 41.84
C PRO A 428 -5.83 -16.92 41.43
N ALA A 429 -5.85 -18.20 41.06
CA ALA A 429 -7.05 -18.96 40.75
C ALA A 429 -7.17 -20.16 41.67
N SER A 430 -8.37 -20.72 41.84
CA SER A 430 -8.60 -21.90 42.67
C SER A 430 -7.81 -23.14 42.22
N SER A 431 -7.46 -23.22 40.95
CA SER A 431 -6.71 -24.33 40.32
C SER A 431 -5.19 -24.06 40.20
N GLY A 432 -4.70 -22.90 40.65
CA GLY A 432 -3.29 -22.52 40.54
C GLY A 432 -3.08 -21.04 40.23
N LEU A 433 -2.11 -20.72 39.40
CA LEU A 433 -1.78 -19.37 38.98
C LEU A 433 -2.22 -19.13 37.56
N MET A 434 -3.15 -18.23 37.34
CA MET A 434 -3.59 -17.81 36.01
C MET A 434 -2.64 -16.71 35.47
N ALA A 435 -2.06 -16.92 34.30
CA ALA A 435 -1.24 -15.97 33.59
C ALA A 435 -1.96 -15.47 32.32
N VAL A 436 -2.14 -14.15 32.22
CA VAL A 436 -2.79 -13.48 31.09
C VAL A 436 -1.76 -12.66 30.31
N HIS A 437 -1.67 -12.84 29.02
CA HIS A 437 -0.78 -12.06 28.16
C HIS A 437 -1.42 -10.72 27.79
N VAL A 438 -0.92 -9.60 28.31
CA VAL A 438 -1.50 -8.25 28.24
C VAL A 438 -1.86 -7.84 26.80
N ARG A 439 -0.90 -7.89 25.87
CA ARG A 439 -1.11 -7.48 24.46
C ARG A 439 -2.22 -8.32 23.80
N ARG A 440 -2.23 -9.63 24.00
CA ARG A 440 -3.24 -10.52 23.42
C ARG A 440 -4.62 -10.31 24.05
N ALA A 441 -4.68 -10.01 25.34
CA ALA A 441 -5.93 -9.64 26.03
C ALA A 441 -6.51 -8.34 25.46
N ARG A 442 -5.68 -7.30 25.31
CA ARG A 442 -6.09 -6.03 24.69
C ARG A 442 -6.56 -6.24 23.24
N GLU A 443 -5.85 -7.06 22.46
CA GLU A 443 -6.24 -7.42 21.09
C GLU A 443 -7.65 -8.05 21.06
N ARG A 444 -7.96 -8.98 21.95
CA ARG A 444 -9.29 -9.61 22.02
C ARG A 444 -10.38 -8.62 22.44
N ILE A 445 -10.14 -7.82 23.44
CA ILE A 445 -11.07 -6.80 23.93
C ILE A 445 -11.41 -5.79 22.84
N LEU A 446 -10.38 -5.29 22.12
CA LEU A 446 -10.56 -4.33 21.02
C LEU A 446 -11.30 -4.96 19.85
N TYR A 447 -11.02 -6.23 19.53
CA TYR A 447 -11.72 -6.96 18.48
C TYR A 447 -13.23 -7.06 18.72
N GLU A 448 -13.64 -7.47 19.91
CA GLU A 448 -15.06 -7.59 20.22
C GLU A 448 -15.76 -6.24 20.34
N LYS A 449 -15.08 -5.23 20.86
CA LYS A 449 -15.58 -3.85 20.84
C LYS A 449 -15.80 -3.38 19.40
N ALA A 450 -14.83 -3.61 18.50
CA ALA A 450 -14.94 -3.23 17.10
C ALA A 450 -16.07 -3.98 16.38
N LEU A 451 -16.20 -5.30 16.61
CA LEU A 451 -17.30 -6.08 16.03
C LEU A 451 -18.68 -5.58 16.49
N LYS A 452 -18.83 -5.31 17.78
CA LYS A 452 -20.08 -4.77 18.35
C LYS A 452 -20.40 -3.40 17.74
N ALA A 453 -19.41 -2.54 17.56
CA ALA A 453 -19.58 -1.23 16.94
C ALA A 453 -19.97 -1.31 15.45
N LEU A 454 -19.37 -2.23 14.69
CA LEU A 454 -19.69 -2.46 13.28
C LEU A 454 -21.06 -3.13 13.08
N SER A 455 -21.59 -3.81 14.11
CA SER A 455 -22.88 -4.50 14.06
C SER A 455 -24.03 -3.65 14.58
N ALA A 456 -23.76 -2.63 15.42
CA ALA A 456 -24.75 -1.74 16.01
C ALA A 456 -24.99 -0.49 15.16
N GLU A 457 -26.20 0.04 15.16
CA GLU A 457 -26.53 1.34 14.53
C GLU A 457 -25.96 2.54 15.30
N GLY A 458 -25.36 2.34 16.48
CA GLY A 458 -24.71 3.35 17.32
C GLY A 458 -23.19 3.17 17.30
N GLY A 459 -22.47 4.10 16.69
CA GLY A 459 -21.02 4.06 16.55
C GLY A 459 -20.24 4.10 17.87
N HIS A 460 -18.93 3.83 17.79
CA HIS A 460 -17.97 3.98 18.89
C HIS A 460 -17.88 5.44 19.36
N VAL A 461 -17.55 5.62 20.64
CA VAL A 461 -17.17 6.94 21.19
C VAL A 461 -15.86 7.37 20.52
N SER A 462 -15.92 8.50 19.81
CA SER A 462 -14.73 9.13 19.23
C SER A 462 -14.05 10.01 20.28
N GLN A 463 -12.76 9.84 20.46
CA GLN A 463 -11.93 10.77 21.22
C GLN A 463 -11.52 11.92 20.30
N THR A 464 -12.10 13.08 20.49
CA THR A 464 -11.79 14.28 19.70
C THR A 464 -10.36 14.73 19.96
N ALA A 465 -9.59 14.92 18.91
CA ALA A 465 -8.25 15.47 19.00
C ALA A 465 -8.32 16.97 19.32
N LEU A 466 -7.56 17.43 20.31
CA LEU A 466 -7.50 18.86 20.68
C LEU A 466 -7.00 19.72 19.51
N PHE A 467 -6.11 19.16 18.70
CA PHE A 467 -5.61 19.74 17.45
C PHE A 467 -5.77 18.70 16.34
N PRO A 468 -6.65 18.94 15.36
CA PRO A 468 -6.78 18.06 14.21
C PRO A 468 -5.45 17.90 13.46
N VAL A 469 -5.12 16.68 13.07
CA VAL A 469 -3.87 16.34 12.39
C VAL A 469 -4.13 16.19 10.91
N GLN A 470 -3.47 16.99 10.07
CA GLN A 470 -3.51 16.82 8.63
C GLN A 470 -2.49 15.77 8.21
N VAL A 471 -2.95 14.74 7.50
CA VAL A 471 -2.12 13.66 6.97
C VAL A 471 -2.21 13.67 5.45
N GLN A 472 -1.06 13.71 4.79
CA GLN A 472 -0.98 13.54 3.34
C GLN A 472 -1.15 12.08 2.97
N VAL A 473 -2.08 11.82 2.06
CA VAL A 473 -2.36 10.52 1.47
C VAL A 473 -2.40 10.68 -0.04
N GLY A 474 -2.01 9.65 -0.80
CA GLY A 474 -2.14 9.72 -2.25
C GLY A 474 -3.61 9.80 -2.69
N ALA A 475 -3.88 10.36 -3.88
CA ALA A 475 -5.26 10.48 -4.40
C ALA A 475 -6.00 9.12 -4.45
N ARG A 476 -5.28 8.03 -4.74
CA ARG A 476 -5.81 6.65 -4.69
C ARG A 476 -6.15 6.22 -3.25
N GLU A 477 -5.28 6.52 -2.30
CA GLU A 477 -5.47 6.20 -0.87
C GLU A 477 -6.65 7.00 -0.30
N ARG A 478 -6.78 8.25 -0.73
CA ARG A 478 -7.89 9.11 -0.37
C ARG A 478 -9.25 8.51 -0.74
N LEU A 479 -9.38 7.92 -1.93
CA LEU A 479 -10.60 7.25 -2.35
C LEU A 479 -10.97 6.08 -1.42
N LEU A 480 -9.98 5.38 -0.83
CA LEU A 480 -10.25 4.31 0.14
C LEU A 480 -10.92 4.84 1.40
N PHE A 481 -10.53 6.03 1.88
CA PHE A 481 -11.17 6.67 3.03
C PHE A 481 -12.58 7.16 2.70
N ASP A 482 -12.79 7.77 1.53
CA ASP A 482 -14.11 8.22 1.10
C ASP A 482 -15.09 7.03 0.95
N ASP A 483 -14.62 5.91 0.38
CA ASP A 483 -15.39 4.68 0.19
C ASP A 483 -15.80 4.03 1.52
N ASN A 484 -14.95 4.13 2.53
CA ASN A 484 -15.15 3.51 3.83
C ASN A 484 -15.52 4.52 4.94
N ALA A 485 -15.82 5.78 4.58
CA ALA A 485 -16.06 6.86 5.54
C ALA A 485 -17.11 6.50 6.59
N ARG A 486 -18.24 5.87 6.18
CA ARG A 486 -19.29 5.42 7.10
C ARG A 486 -18.81 4.35 8.08
N THR A 487 -18.04 3.37 7.58
CA THR A 487 -17.50 2.28 8.40
C THR A 487 -16.46 2.79 9.38
N LEU A 488 -15.60 3.71 8.94
CA LEU A 488 -14.58 4.34 9.77
C LEU A 488 -15.21 5.24 10.85
N ALA A 489 -16.27 5.97 10.53
CA ALA A 489 -17.05 6.73 11.50
C ALA A 489 -17.72 5.83 12.55
N GLN A 490 -18.24 4.66 12.16
CA GLN A 490 -18.76 3.66 13.11
C GLN A 490 -17.69 3.13 14.05
N LEU A 491 -16.45 3.04 13.62
CA LEU A 491 -15.30 2.66 14.45
C LEU A 491 -14.80 3.80 15.36
N GLY A 492 -15.36 5.01 15.23
CA GLY A 492 -15.00 6.17 16.05
C GLY A 492 -13.90 7.05 15.43
N PHE A 493 -13.59 6.89 14.15
CA PHE A 493 -12.72 7.81 13.43
C PHE A 493 -13.51 8.99 12.89
N ASP A 494 -12.96 10.19 13.05
CA ASP A 494 -13.45 11.40 12.40
C ASP A 494 -12.43 11.87 11.37
N PHE A 495 -12.72 11.59 10.10
CA PHE A 495 -11.89 11.97 8.96
C PHE A 495 -12.62 12.99 8.10
N THR A 496 -12.02 14.16 7.93
CA THR A 496 -12.52 15.19 7.02
C THR A 496 -11.59 15.33 5.83
N PRO A 497 -12.11 15.27 4.61
CA PRO A 497 -11.32 15.45 3.41
C PRO A 497 -10.78 16.89 3.28
N VAL A 498 -9.48 17.01 2.94
CA VAL A 498 -8.83 18.31 2.69
C VAL A 498 -8.07 18.22 1.36
N GLY A 499 -8.55 18.98 0.35
CA GLY A 499 -7.93 18.92 -0.99
C GLY A 499 -8.10 17.56 -1.69
N ALA A 500 -7.22 17.27 -2.64
CA ALA A 500 -7.24 16.02 -3.42
C ALA A 500 -6.38 14.90 -2.80
N ASP A 501 -5.41 15.23 -1.97
CA ASP A 501 -4.32 14.37 -1.51
C ASP A 501 -4.11 14.35 0.01
N SER A 502 -5.03 14.91 0.79
CA SER A 502 -4.92 14.97 2.25
C SER A 502 -6.24 14.70 2.96
N ILE A 503 -6.13 14.20 4.18
CA ILE A 503 -7.23 14.04 5.13
C ILE A 503 -6.90 14.74 6.45
N MET A 504 -7.91 15.33 7.07
CA MET A 504 -7.83 15.87 8.41
C MET A 504 -8.41 14.85 9.38
N VAL A 505 -7.65 14.48 10.39
CA VAL A 505 -8.08 13.57 11.46
C VAL A 505 -8.52 14.43 12.66
N GLY A 506 -9.83 14.56 12.85
CA GLY A 506 -10.45 15.30 13.94
C GLY A 506 -10.72 14.46 15.18
N GLY A 507 -10.78 13.13 15.04
CA GLY A 507 -11.03 12.19 16.13
C GLY A 507 -10.53 10.79 15.85
N VAL A 508 -10.17 10.08 16.92
CA VAL A 508 -9.74 8.68 16.90
C VAL A 508 -10.55 7.87 17.91
N PRO A 509 -10.69 6.54 17.75
CA PRO A 509 -11.38 5.70 18.71
C PRO A 509 -10.73 5.75 20.09
N GLU A 510 -11.52 5.55 21.14
CA GLU A 510 -11.05 5.46 22.53
C GLU A 510 -9.94 4.39 22.65
N GLY A 511 -8.82 4.75 23.27
CA GLY A 511 -7.64 3.89 23.43
C GLY A 511 -6.54 4.10 22.40
N TYR A 512 -6.75 4.99 21.43
CA TYR A 512 -5.71 5.42 20.47
C TYR A 512 -5.11 6.75 20.88
N SER A 513 -3.82 6.94 20.52
CA SER A 513 -3.13 8.21 20.80
C SER A 513 -3.43 9.23 19.71
N CYS A 514 -3.74 10.48 20.13
CA CYS A 514 -3.92 11.62 19.23
C CYS A 514 -2.61 12.33 18.87
N GLU A 515 -1.43 11.79 19.24
CA GLU A 515 -0.15 12.38 18.88
C GLU A 515 0.07 12.38 17.36
N PRO A 516 0.57 13.49 16.75
CA PRO A 516 0.67 13.59 15.28
C PRO A 516 1.43 12.45 14.62
N GLY A 517 2.55 12.00 15.17
CA GLY A 517 3.34 10.88 14.63
C GLY A 517 2.61 9.55 14.69
N LYS A 518 1.88 9.29 15.79
CA LYS A 518 1.08 8.06 15.95
C LYS A 518 -0.16 8.09 15.06
N VAL A 519 -0.78 9.27 14.86
CA VAL A 519 -1.92 9.45 13.93
C VAL A 519 -1.48 9.20 12.49
N GLN A 520 -0.32 9.69 12.07
CA GLN A 520 0.22 9.46 10.74
C GLN A 520 0.50 7.97 10.49
N GLN A 521 1.11 7.28 11.46
CA GLN A 521 1.33 5.84 11.40
C GLN A 521 0.02 5.07 11.29
N MET A 522 -0.97 5.43 12.12
CA MET A 522 -2.29 4.81 12.12
C MET A 522 -3.01 4.98 10.77
N VAL A 523 -2.96 6.17 10.16
CA VAL A 523 -3.52 6.41 8.82
C VAL A 523 -2.83 5.52 7.78
N SER A 524 -1.50 5.40 7.82
CA SER A 524 -0.75 4.51 6.94
C SER A 524 -1.17 3.04 7.11
N ASP A 525 -1.35 2.60 8.34
CA ASP A 525 -1.80 1.24 8.66
C ASP A 525 -3.24 0.99 8.21
N LEU A 526 -4.14 1.99 8.34
CA LEU A 526 -5.50 1.91 7.81
C LEU A 526 -5.54 1.81 6.28
N VAL A 527 -4.68 2.56 5.57
CA VAL A 527 -4.53 2.43 4.11
C VAL A 527 -4.20 0.98 3.73
N LEU A 528 -3.29 0.33 4.46
CA LEU A 528 -2.93 -1.08 4.23
C LEU A 528 -4.15 -1.99 4.40
N VAL A 529 -4.91 -1.79 5.47
CA VAL A 529 -6.12 -2.57 5.78
C VAL A 529 -7.18 -2.40 4.69
N LEU A 530 -7.45 -1.16 4.29
CA LEU A 530 -8.46 -0.82 3.30
C LEU A 530 -8.07 -1.23 1.86
N SER A 531 -6.78 -1.41 1.59
CA SER A 531 -6.26 -1.80 0.28
C SER A 531 -6.33 -3.31 0.02
N ASP A 532 -6.63 -4.14 1.02
CA ASP A 532 -6.62 -5.61 0.91
C ASP A 532 -7.81 -6.12 0.06
N PRO A 533 -7.58 -6.76 -1.10
CA PRO A 533 -8.64 -7.20 -2.01
C PRO A 533 -9.39 -8.47 -1.54
N GLY A 534 -8.97 -9.11 -0.43
CA GLY A 534 -9.49 -10.40 0.04
C GLY A 534 -10.91 -10.38 0.61
N SER A 535 -11.56 -9.21 0.72
CA SER A 535 -12.80 -9.04 1.48
C SER A 535 -13.98 -8.65 0.57
N SER A 536 -14.49 -9.59 -0.22
CA SER A 536 -15.63 -9.31 -1.11
C SER A 536 -17.02 -9.47 -0.46
N LEU A 537 -17.12 -10.07 0.72
CA LEU A 537 -18.36 -10.24 1.47
C LEU A 537 -18.39 -9.25 2.64
N PRO A 538 -19.49 -8.49 2.86
CA PRO A 538 -19.57 -7.45 3.89
C PRO A 538 -19.22 -7.94 5.30
N ASP A 539 -19.59 -9.16 5.66
CA ASP A 539 -19.33 -9.72 7.00
C ASP A 539 -17.88 -10.14 7.19
N ILE A 540 -17.25 -10.71 6.14
CA ILE A 540 -15.81 -11.06 6.16
C ILE A 540 -14.97 -9.77 6.22
N MET A 541 -15.40 -8.72 5.49
CA MET A 541 -14.74 -7.42 5.52
C MET A 541 -14.80 -6.79 6.91
N ARG A 542 -15.95 -6.86 7.60
CA ARG A 542 -16.11 -6.38 8.99
C ARG A 542 -15.21 -7.13 9.96
N GLN A 543 -15.17 -8.45 9.87
CA GLN A 543 -14.31 -9.29 10.72
C GLN A 543 -12.82 -8.99 10.50
N ASN A 544 -12.37 -8.96 9.25
CA ASN A 544 -10.99 -8.65 8.89
C ASN A 544 -10.60 -7.23 9.33
N LEU A 545 -11.49 -6.26 9.16
CA LEU A 545 -11.26 -4.88 9.60
C LEU A 545 -11.16 -4.81 11.12
N ALA A 546 -12.07 -5.47 11.86
CA ALA A 546 -12.04 -5.53 13.31
C ALA A 546 -10.79 -6.22 13.85
N GLU A 547 -10.34 -7.32 13.22
CA GLU A 547 -9.12 -8.05 13.60
C GLU A 547 -7.85 -7.21 13.41
N LYS A 548 -7.70 -6.60 12.23
CA LYS A 548 -6.54 -5.75 11.94
C LYS A 548 -6.53 -4.51 12.83
N PHE A 549 -7.70 -3.90 13.04
CA PHE A 549 -7.88 -2.79 13.97
C PHE A 549 -7.45 -3.15 15.39
N ALA A 550 -7.92 -4.28 15.91
CA ALA A 550 -7.55 -4.75 17.25
C ALA A 550 -6.05 -5.02 17.39
N THR A 551 -5.44 -5.59 16.37
CA THR A 551 -4.00 -5.87 16.33
C THR A 551 -3.18 -4.58 16.39
N LEU A 552 -3.58 -3.54 15.65
CA LEU A 552 -2.94 -2.23 15.64
C LEU A 552 -3.06 -1.53 17.00
N GLY A 553 -4.27 -1.46 17.56
CA GLY A 553 -4.50 -0.84 18.87
C GLY A 553 -3.74 -1.53 20.00
N ALA A 554 -3.63 -2.86 19.94
CA ALA A 554 -2.86 -3.63 20.92
C ALA A 554 -1.34 -3.45 20.81
N THR A 555 -0.83 -3.01 19.66
CA THR A 555 0.61 -2.83 19.43
C THR A 555 1.12 -1.47 19.93
N GLY A 556 0.29 -0.42 19.87
CA GLY A 556 0.64 0.94 20.29
C GLY A 556 0.44 1.24 21.77
N ALA A 557 -0.01 0.26 22.58
CA ALA A 557 -0.29 0.48 23.98
C ALA A 557 0.98 0.45 24.84
N ASP A 558 1.10 1.42 25.75
CA ASP A 558 2.21 1.52 26.71
C ASP A 558 2.34 0.28 27.60
N THR A 559 3.55 0.09 28.13
CA THR A 559 3.85 -1.01 29.06
C THR A 559 2.98 -0.89 30.30
N LEU A 560 2.21 -1.93 30.60
CA LEU A 560 1.32 -1.97 31.78
C LEU A 560 2.16 -1.96 33.06
N THR A 561 1.88 -1.02 33.96
CA THR A 561 2.55 -0.92 35.28
C THR A 561 1.57 -0.88 36.44
N ASP A 562 0.33 -0.42 36.21
CA ASP A 562 -0.68 -0.26 37.25
C ASP A 562 -1.50 -1.55 37.51
N PRO A 563 -1.50 -2.10 38.72
CA PRO A 563 -2.33 -3.26 39.10
C PRO A 563 -3.84 -3.03 38.95
N VAL A 564 -4.32 -1.79 39.09
CA VAL A 564 -5.73 -1.45 38.91
C VAL A 564 -6.14 -1.55 37.44
N GLU A 565 -5.30 -1.05 36.55
CA GLU A 565 -5.50 -1.22 35.12
C GLU A 565 -5.40 -2.70 34.69
N ALA A 566 -4.49 -3.45 35.32
CA ALA A 566 -4.37 -4.89 35.08
C ALA A 566 -5.67 -5.63 35.46
N GLN A 567 -6.29 -5.31 36.59
CA GLN A 567 -7.56 -5.90 36.97
C GLN A 567 -8.68 -5.54 35.99
N ARG A 568 -8.74 -4.29 35.52
CA ARG A 568 -9.73 -3.87 34.50
C ARG A 568 -9.56 -4.62 33.17
N ILE A 569 -8.32 -4.90 32.76
CA ILE A 569 -8.04 -5.70 31.54
C ILE A 569 -8.54 -7.13 31.73
N VAL A 570 -8.31 -7.74 32.91
CA VAL A 570 -8.76 -9.09 33.20
C VAL A 570 -10.30 -9.14 33.21
N ASP A 571 -10.96 -8.20 33.88
CA ASP A 571 -12.42 -8.13 33.97
C ASP A 571 -13.04 -7.92 32.57
N ALA A 572 -12.47 -7.04 31.76
CA ALA A 572 -12.89 -6.80 30.37
C ALA A 572 -12.66 -8.01 29.47
N LEU A 573 -11.56 -8.74 29.66
CA LEU A 573 -11.26 -9.95 28.88
C LEU A 573 -12.30 -11.05 29.17
N PHE A 574 -12.64 -11.27 30.44
CA PHE A 574 -13.65 -12.26 30.82
C PHE A 574 -15.08 -11.85 30.51
N ALA A 575 -15.32 -10.57 30.17
CA ALA A 575 -16.58 -10.10 29.60
C ALA A 575 -16.68 -10.32 28.07
N CYS A 576 -15.62 -10.79 27.42
CA CYS A 576 -15.61 -11.16 26.01
C CYS A 576 -16.23 -12.55 25.78
N ASP A 577 -16.81 -12.78 24.61
CA ASP A 577 -17.40 -14.07 24.23
C ASP A 577 -16.36 -15.21 24.21
N ASN A 578 -15.09 -14.88 23.93
CA ASN A 578 -13.99 -15.84 23.97
C ASN A 578 -12.73 -15.22 24.63
N ALA A 579 -12.50 -15.58 25.90
CA ALA A 579 -11.35 -15.08 26.65
C ALA A 579 -10.03 -15.87 26.44
N GLU A 580 -10.09 -17.05 25.79
CA GLU A 580 -8.95 -17.97 25.76
C GLU A 580 -7.98 -17.71 24.62
N VAL A 581 -8.49 -17.27 23.44
CA VAL A 581 -7.70 -17.09 22.22
C VAL A 581 -7.96 -15.75 21.54
N THR A 582 -6.94 -15.20 20.89
CA THR A 582 -7.08 -14.02 20.01
C THR A 582 -7.88 -14.38 18.76
N PRO A 583 -8.37 -13.41 17.98
CA PRO A 583 -8.99 -13.69 16.67
C PRO A 583 -8.09 -14.54 15.76
N GLY A 584 -6.78 -14.33 15.78
CA GLY A 584 -5.78 -15.12 15.05
C GLY A 584 -5.40 -16.46 15.71
N GLY A 585 -6.19 -16.98 16.67
CA GLY A 585 -5.99 -18.31 17.29
C GLY A 585 -4.85 -18.42 18.30
N ARG A 586 -4.25 -17.31 18.76
CA ARG A 586 -3.15 -17.33 19.74
C ARG A 586 -3.71 -17.37 21.16
N ARG A 587 -3.18 -18.25 22.01
CA ARG A 587 -3.62 -18.40 23.41
C ARG A 587 -3.36 -17.11 24.23
N ILE A 588 -4.37 -16.63 24.95
CA ILE A 588 -4.33 -15.43 25.79
C ILE A 588 -4.07 -15.80 27.25
N VAL A 589 -4.79 -16.80 27.76
CA VAL A 589 -4.78 -17.22 29.16
C VAL A 589 -4.12 -18.60 29.28
N THR A 590 -3.31 -18.78 30.33
CA THR A 590 -2.73 -20.08 30.70
C THR A 590 -2.83 -20.21 32.20
N ILE A 591 -3.21 -21.39 32.69
CA ILE A 591 -3.23 -21.71 34.11
C ILE A 591 -2.05 -22.65 34.39
N VAL A 592 -1.20 -22.26 35.32
CA VAL A 592 -0.13 -23.10 35.85
C VAL A 592 -0.66 -23.75 37.13
N SER A 593 -0.86 -25.06 37.10
CA SER A 593 -1.41 -25.77 38.28
C SER A 593 -0.44 -25.75 39.48
N VAL A 594 -0.95 -25.93 40.67
CA VAL A 594 -0.12 -26.03 41.88
C VAL A 594 0.89 -27.18 41.75
N GLU A 595 0.45 -28.33 41.21
CA GLU A 595 1.32 -29.48 40.99
C GLU A 595 2.47 -29.20 39.98
N GLU A 596 2.20 -28.36 38.98
CA GLU A 596 3.23 -27.97 38.00
C GLU A 596 4.22 -26.97 38.61
N LEU A 597 3.78 -26.13 39.53
CA LEU A 597 4.64 -25.27 40.33
C LEU A 597 5.50 -26.08 41.29
N GLU A 598 4.90 -27.03 42.05
CA GLU A 598 5.64 -27.90 42.97
C GLU A 598 6.70 -28.76 42.29
N LYS A 599 6.47 -29.22 41.08
CA LYS A 599 7.48 -29.97 40.28
C LYS A 599 8.76 -29.18 39.94
N ARG A 600 8.71 -27.87 40.11
CA ARG A 600 9.86 -26.99 39.80
C ARG A 600 10.72 -26.66 41.02
N PHE A 601 10.23 -26.98 42.21
CA PHE A 601 10.96 -26.89 43.47
C PHE A 601 11.39 -28.26 43.98
#